data_393b8a73a2ea154d909502a1218d33de
#
_entry.id   393b8a73a2ea154d909502a1218d33de
#
_cell.length_a   1.000
_cell.length_b   1.000
_cell.length_c   1.000
_cell.angle_alpha   90.00
_cell.angle_beta   90.00
_cell.angle_gamma   90.00
#
_symmetry.space_group_name_H-M   'P 1'
#
loop_
_entity.id
_entity.type
_entity.pdbx_description
1 polymer ?
#
loop_
_entity_poly.entity_id
_entity_poly.type
_entity_poly.pdbx_seq_one_letter_code
_entity_poly.pdbx_strand_id
1 'polypeptide(L)' 'MSNLRTMGKNINRINVVLAEKQKTNKWLAEQLDCAPTTVSKWCTNACQPPMETYIKISKLLDVELTDLVRLE' A
#
# COMPACT_ATOMS: atom_id res chain seq x y z
N MET A 1 -6.41 16.37 -17.64
CA MET A 1 -6.37 15.96 -17.61
C MET A 1 -6.75 14.85 -17.47
N SER A 2 -7.05 14.40 -17.79
CA SER A 2 -7.42 13.41 -17.85
C SER A 2 -7.08 12.44 -17.14
N ASN A 3 -6.44 12.58 -16.57
CA ASN A 3 -5.85 11.68 -15.85
C ASN A 3 -6.34 11.41 -14.54
N LEU A 4 -7.43 11.98 -14.13
CA LEU A 4 -7.95 11.74 -12.81
C LEU A 4 -8.24 10.30 -12.56
N ARG A 5 -8.82 9.60 -13.51
CA ARG A 5 -9.09 8.22 -13.24
C ARG A 5 -7.87 7.37 -13.29
N THR A 6 -6.88 7.78 -14.03
CA THR A 6 -5.64 7.07 -14.06
C THR A 6 -4.90 7.19 -12.75
N MET A 7 -4.93 8.39 -12.17
CA MET A 7 -4.29 8.61 -10.92
C MET A 7 -4.85 7.74 -9.84
N GLY A 8 -6.14 7.48 -9.86
CA GLY A 8 -6.76 6.68 -8.83
C GLY A 8 -6.35 5.24 -8.85
N LYS A 9 -5.71 4.79 -9.92
CA LYS A 9 -5.45 3.39 -10.05
C LYS A 9 -4.15 2.92 -9.48
N ASN A 10 -3.14 3.74 -9.46
CA ASN A 10 -1.82 3.30 -9.06
C ASN A 10 -1.13 4.30 -8.17
N ILE A 11 -1.88 4.81 -7.21
CA ILE A 11 -1.33 5.76 -6.28
C ILE A 11 -0.31 5.12 -5.36
N ASN A 12 -0.59 3.92 -4.87
CA ASN A 12 0.35 3.29 -3.96
C ASN A 12 1.14 2.16 -4.64
N ARG A 13 2.28 1.86 -4.06
CA ARG A 13 3.15 0.80 -4.49
C ARG A 13 3.27 -0.28 -3.43
N ILE A 14 2.27 -0.43 -2.58
CA ILE A 14 2.32 -1.37 -1.46
C ILE A 14 2.58 -2.79 -1.97
N ASN A 15 1.90 -3.17 -3.04
CA ASN A 15 2.06 -4.50 -3.61
C ASN A 15 3.50 -4.74 -4.08
N VAL A 16 4.10 -3.76 -4.73
CA VAL A 16 5.48 -3.86 -5.22
C VAL A 16 6.44 -4.00 -4.04
N VAL A 17 6.27 -3.17 -3.01
CA VAL A 17 7.17 -3.18 -1.88
C VAL A 17 7.03 -4.47 -1.07
N LEU A 18 5.81 -4.98 -0.91
CA LEU A 18 5.60 -6.27 -0.26
C LEU A 18 6.36 -7.37 -1.00
N ALA A 19 6.27 -7.36 -2.33
CA ALA A 19 6.96 -8.35 -3.13
C ALA A 19 8.47 -8.24 -2.99
N GLU A 20 8.98 -7.02 -2.99
CA GLU A 20 10.42 -6.78 -2.83
C GLU A 20 10.91 -7.26 -1.48
N LYS A 21 10.09 -7.15 -0.45
CA LYS A 21 10.46 -7.59 0.90
C LYS A 21 10.05 -9.04 1.16
N GLN A 22 9.47 -9.69 0.17
CA GLN A 22 9.04 -11.09 0.26
C GLN A 22 8.02 -11.28 1.38
N LYS A 23 7.09 -10.35 1.47
CA LYS A 23 5.98 -10.42 2.45
C LYS A 23 4.66 -10.55 1.71
N THR A 24 3.67 -11.08 2.41
CA THR A 24 2.35 -11.31 1.80
C THR A 24 1.33 -10.31 2.33
N ASN A 25 0.21 -10.21 1.61
CA ASN A 25 -0.91 -9.40 2.09
C ASN A 25 -1.40 -9.90 3.44
N LYS A 26 -1.42 -11.21 3.63
CA LYS A 26 -1.85 -11.80 4.88
C LYS A 26 -0.94 -11.39 6.02
N TRP A 27 0.36 -11.43 5.78
CA TRP A 27 1.32 -11.01 6.78
C TRP A 27 1.07 -9.56 7.19
N LEU A 28 0.89 -8.68 6.20
CA LEU A 28 0.69 -7.27 6.50
C LEU A 28 -0.62 -7.06 7.27
N ALA A 29 -1.67 -7.77 6.88
CA ALA A 29 -2.95 -7.68 7.57
C ALA A 29 -2.81 -8.09 9.03
N GLU A 30 -2.05 -9.12 9.29
CA GLU A 30 -1.80 -9.58 10.65
C GLU A 30 -1.07 -8.53 11.46
N GLN A 31 -0.06 -7.90 10.85
CA GLN A 31 0.71 -6.87 11.54
C GLN A 31 -0.14 -5.64 11.85
N LEU A 32 -1.10 -5.32 11.00
CA LEU A 32 -1.94 -4.16 11.17
C LEU A 32 -3.26 -4.46 11.86
N ASP A 33 -3.48 -5.73 12.20
CA ASP A 33 -4.71 -6.18 12.87
C ASP A 33 -5.94 -5.81 12.04
N CYS A 34 -5.91 -6.11 10.77
CA CYS A 34 -7.05 -5.87 9.89
C CYS A 34 -7.26 -7.07 8.98
N ALA A 35 -8.33 -7.04 8.22
CA ALA A 35 -8.69 -8.16 7.35
C ALA A 35 -7.76 -8.21 6.14
N PRO A 36 -7.37 -9.39 5.67
CA PRO A 36 -6.56 -9.50 4.45
C PRO A 36 -7.22 -8.87 3.24
N THR A 37 -8.57 -8.88 3.18
CA THR A 37 -9.26 -8.25 2.08
C THR A 37 -9.05 -6.74 2.05
N THR A 38 -8.88 -6.12 3.22
CA THR A 38 -8.57 -4.70 3.30
C THR A 38 -7.22 -4.41 2.66
N VAL A 39 -6.22 -5.20 3.00
CA VAL A 39 -4.89 -5.04 2.41
C VAL A 39 -4.93 -5.30 0.91
N SER A 40 -5.70 -6.29 0.50
CA SER A 40 -5.84 -6.60 -0.92
C SER A 40 -6.41 -5.41 -1.70
N LYS A 41 -7.38 -4.71 -1.13
CA LYS A 41 -7.94 -3.53 -1.77
C LYS A 41 -6.91 -2.42 -1.91
N TRP A 42 -6.04 -2.27 -0.93
CA TRP A 42 -4.95 -1.30 -1.04
C TRP A 42 -3.96 -1.71 -2.14
N CYS A 43 -3.61 -2.98 -2.17
CA CYS A 43 -2.63 -3.49 -3.15
C CYS A 43 -3.11 -3.36 -4.58
N THR A 44 -4.43 -3.44 -4.79
CA THR A 44 -4.99 -3.27 -6.12
C THR A 44 -5.35 -1.83 -6.42
N ASN A 45 -5.12 -0.95 -5.47
CA ASN A 45 -5.46 0.47 -5.58
C ASN A 45 -6.97 0.71 -5.71
N ALA A 46 -7.78 -0.24 -5.26
CA ALA A 46 -9.22 -0.06 -5.20
C ALA A 46 -9.57 1.00 -4.16
N CYS A 47 -8.79 1.06 -3.08
CA CYS A 47 -8.88 2.14 -2.12
C CYS A 47 -7.50 2.34 -1.51
N GLN A 48 -7.33 3.42 -0.78
CA GLN A 48 -6.04 3.77 -0.20
C GLN A 48 -6.10 3.71 1.31
N PRO A 49 -5.01 3.29 1.97
CA PRO A 49 -5.00 3.34 3.43
C PRO A 49 -4.91 4.78 3.91
N PRO A 50 -5.37 5.05 5.12
CA PRO A 50 -5.18 6.38 5.70
C PRO A 50 -3.70 6.64 5.95
N MET A 51 -3.36 7.90 6.11
CA MET A 51 -1.96 8.31 6.26
C MET A 51 -1.29 7.62 7.44
N GLU A 52 -1.98 7.50 8.56
CA GLU A 52 -1.43 6.82 9.72
C GLU A 52 -1.05 5.39 9.39
N THR A 53 -1.84 4.72 8.57
CA THR A 53 -1.59 3.34 8.16
C THR A 53 -0.39 3.28 7.22
N TYR A 54 -0.27 4.23 6.31
CA TYR A 54 0.91 4.33 5.45
C TYR A 54 2.18 4.43 6.28
N ILE A 55 2.14 5.23 7.32
CA ILE A 55 3.31 5.40 8.20
C ILE A 55 3.64 4.07 8.89
N LYS A 56 2.64 3.35 9.37
CA LYS A 56 2.86 2.05 9.99
C LYS A 56 3.44 1.06 9.01
N ILE A 57 2.93 1.03 7.79
CA ILE A 57 3.43 0.14 6.76
C ILE A 57 4.90 0.44 6.45
N SER A 58 5.24 1.72 6.36
CA SER A 58 6.63 2.10 6.06
C SER A 58 7.57 1.57 7.14
N LYS A 59 7.15 1.65 8.38
CA LYS A 59 7.97 1.18 9.49
C LYS A 59 8.06 -0.35 9.50
N LEU A 60 6.95 -1.02 9.23
CA LEU A 60 6.94 -2.48 9.21
C LEU A 60 7.81 -3.05 8.10
N LEU A 61 7.86 -2.38 6.98
CA LEU A 61 8.63 -2.83 5.82
C LEU A 61 10.02 -2.21 5.75
N ASP A 62 10.30 -1.31 6.67
CA ASP A 62 11.61 -0.63 6.75
C ASP A 62 11.92 0.10 5.43
N VAL A 63 10.97 0.89 4.97
CA VAL A 63 11.12 1.71 3.76
C VAL A 63 10.65 3.12 4.07
N GLU A 64 10.99 4.05 3.19
CA GLU A 64 10.53 5.41 3.31
C GLU A 64 9.07 5.49 2.90
N LEU A 65 8.35 6.44 3.47
CA LEU A 65 6.96 6.65 3.10
C LEU A 65 6.84 6.92 1.60
N THR A 66 7.77 7.65 1.04
CA THR A 66 7.77 7.96 -0.38
C THR A 66 7.97 6.74 -1.25
N ASP A 67 8.50 5.65 -0.70
CA ASP A 67 8.64 4.41 -1.45
C ASP A 67 7.30 3.70 -1.63
N LEU A 68 6.30 4.09 -0.84
CA LEU A 68 5.00 3.45 -0.87
C LEU A 68 3.99 4.16 -1.77
N VAL A 69 4.34 5.31 -2.31
CA VAL A 69 3.40 6.07 -3.15
C VAL A 69 4.06 6.44 -4.46
N ARG A 70 3.23 6.65 -5.46
CA ARG A 70 3.71 7.13 -6.75
C ARG A 70 3.58 8.63 -6.76
N LEU A 71 4.64 9.27 -7.15
CA LEU A 71 4.69 10.72 -7.14
C LEU A 71 4.53 11.35 -8.50
N GLU A 72 4.26 10.58 -9.53
CA GLU A 72 4.09 11.16 -10.85
C GLU A 72 2.66 11.42 -11.21
#